data_848e3b03788ba0135b02363380658a06
#
_entry.id   848e3b03788ba0135b02363380658a06
#
_cell.length_a   1.000
_cell.length_b   1.000
_cell.length_c   1.000
_cell.angle_alpha   90.00
_cell.angle_beta   90.00
_cell.angle_gamma   90.00
#
_symmetry.space_group_name_H-M   'P 1'
#
loop_
_entity.id
_entity.type
_entity.pdbx_description
1 polymer ?
#
loop_
_entity_poly.entity_id
_entity_poly.type
_entity_poly.pdbx_seq_one_letter_code
_entity_poly.pdbx_strand_id
1 'polypeptide(L)'
;MGKEQTARVIFHVDMDAFFASVEQRDHPEYRGKPLVIGGLAGRGVVSTCSYEARRYGVHSAMPMGEAQRRCPQAIFLTGDYARYRAVSAEVFRIFAAFAPVVEPLSIDEAFLDVTGMERLIESPRAYAVQLKETIRREVGLVASVGIAPNKFLAKIASDLEKPDGLVVVPTDAAGVRAFLWPLLVRRIWGVGEKTAARLAALRVRTVGDLARMDPARLRAQFGAKTAAQLHALSLGLDDRPVAPRGEAKSIGKEETFARDLRRQEDIDGVLLRLAEQVGWRLRRAGKKARTIQLKVRRGDFTTWTRSRTLDAPTCYDEDIYE
;
A
#
# COMPACT_ATOMS: atom_id res chain seq x y z
N MET A 1 7.80 -35.55 -21.30
CA MET A 1 8.20 -34.14 -21.64
C MET A 1 7.72 -33.27 -20.52
N GLY A 2 8.62 -32.95 -19.54
CA GLY A 2 8.32 -32.01 -18.49
C GLY A 2 8.11 -30.61 -19.12
N LYS A 3 6.99 -29.97 -18.83
CA LYS A 3 6.83 -28.54 -19.14
C LYS A 3 7.93 -27.81 -18.39
N GLU A 4 8.92 -27.25 -19.07
CA GLU A 4 9.76 -26.20 -18.50
C GLU A 4 8.80 -25.16 -17.97
N GLN A 5 8.73 -25.03 -16.67
CA GLN A 5 7.95 -23.98 -16.02
C GLN A 5 8.65 -22.67 -16.36
N THR A 6 8.11 -21.92 -17.31
CA THR A 6 8.60 -20.60 -17.67
C THR A 6 8.72 -19.78 -16.38
N ALA A 7 9.90 -19.26 -16.11
CA ALA A 7 10.13 -18.46 -14.90
C ALA A 7 9.17 -17.27 -14.89
N ARG A 8 8.42 -17.08 -13.81
CA ARG A 8 7.50 -15.94 -13.70
C ARG A 8 8.26 -14.63 -13.82
N VAL A 9 7.64 -13.66 -14.48
CA VAL A 9 8.15 -12.29 -14.61
C VAL A 9 7.08 -11.33 -14.08
N ILE A 10 7.29 -10.86 -12.87
CA ILE A 10 6.36 -9.98 -12.16
C ILE A 10 6.97 -8.59 -12.04
N PHE A 11 6.23 -7.58 -12.48
CA PHE A 11 6.55 -6.18 -12.20
C PHE A 11 5.75 -5.72 -10.98
N HIS A 12 6.38 -4.99 -10.09
CA HIS A 12 5.70 -4.11 -9.16
C HIS A 12 5.93 -2.68 -9.59
N VAL A 13 4.85 -1.97 -9.87
CA VAL A 13 4.86 -0.57 -10.32
C VAL A 13 4.25 0.28 -9.23
N ASP A 14 4.93 1.35 -8.84
CA ASP A 14 4.52 2.25 -7.75
C ASP A 14 4.80 3.69 -8.19
N MET A 15 3.77 4.53 -8.14
CA MET A 15 3.88 5.93 -8.55
C MET A 15 4.63 6.74 -7.50
N ASP A 16 5.65 7.46 -7.91
CA ASP A 16 6.51 8.20 -7.01
C ASP A 16 5.78 9.39 -6.37
N ALA A 17 5.64 9.37 -5.03
CA ALA A 17 4.98 10.41 -4.23
C ALA A 17 3.61 10.84 -4.82
N PHE A 18 2.76 9.88 -5.19
CA PHE A 18 1.63 10.00 -6.11
C PHE A 18 0.82 11.29 -5.94
N PHE A 19 0.18 11.53 -4.80
CA PHE A 19 -0.65 12.73 -4.63
C PHE A 19 0.17 14.02 -4.77
N ALA A 20 1.39 14.06 -4.20
CA ALA A 20 2.25 15.23 -4.32
C ALA A 20 2.68 15.46 -5.78
N SER A 21 2.95 14.40 -6.53
CA SER A 21 3.31 14.48 -7.94
C SER A 21 2.14 14.94 -8.80
N VAL A 22 0.90 14.53 -8.49
CA VAL A 22 -0.31 15.04 -9.15
C VAL A 22 -0.46 16.56 -8.90
N GLU A 23 -0.31 16.99 -7.64
CA GLU A 23 -0.39 18.42 -7.31
C GLU A 23 0.72 19.23 -8.02
N GLN A 24 1.96 18.75 -8.02
CA GLN A 24 3.09 19.42 -8.70
C GLN A 24 2.95 19.41 -10.23
N ARG A 25 2.26 18.43 -10.80
CA ARG A 25 1.94 18.40 -12.23
C ARG A 25 0.89 19.44 -12.59
N ASP A 26 -0.22 19.45 -11.84
CA ASP A 26 -1.39 20.28 -12.11
C ASP A 26 -1.17 21.75 -11.68
N HIS A 27 -0.26 21.98 -10.72
CA HIS A 27 0.12 23.29 -10.18
C HIS A 27 1.63 23.50 -10.29
N PRO A 28 2.12 24.03 -11.43
CA PRO A 28 3.56 24.22 -11.69
C PRO A 28 4.28 25.05 -10.62
N GLU A 29 3.57 25.95 -9.93
CA GLU A 29 4.08 26.76 -8.82
C GLU A 29 4.51 25.94 -7.62
N TYR A 30 4.08 24.68 -7.48
CA TYR A 30 4.49 23.76 -6.41
C TYR A 30 5.74 22.96 -6.73
N ARG A 31 6.21 22.98 -7.98
CA ARG A 31 7.39 22.21 -8.41
C ARG A 31 8.65 22.64 -7.66
N GLY A 32 9.42 21.66 -7.20
CA GLY A 32 10.65 21.89 -6.45
C GLY A 32 10.44 22.39 -5.02
N LYS A 33 9.19 22.56 -4.56
CA LYS A 33 8.88 22.98 -3.19
C LYS A 33 8.48 21.79 -2.31
N PRO A 34 8.80 21.83 -1.02
CA PRO A 34 8.27 20.87 -0.06
C PRO A 34 6.74 20.94 -0.03
N LEU A 35 6.08 19.81 -0.32
CA LEU A 35 4.63 19.69 -0.38
C LEU A 35 4.18 18.53 0.52
N VAL A 36 3.17 18.78 1.35
CA VAL A 36 2.60 17.80 2.29
C VAL A 36 1.10 17.75 2.09
N ILE A 37 0.58 16.58 1.75
CA ILE A 37 -0.86 16.36 1.54
C ILE A 37 -1.41 15.51 2.68
N GLY A 38 -2.55 15.91 3.26
CA GLY A 38 -3.22 15.15 4.30
C GLY A 38 -4.28 15.91 5.04
N GLY A 39 -4.75 15.37 6.15
CA GLY A 39 -5.74 16.02 7.01
C GLY A 39 -5.14 17.20 7.75
N LEU A 40 -5.58 18.42 7.47
CA LEU A 40 -5.07 19.63 8.12
C LEU A 40 -5.68 19.87 9.50
N ALA A 41 -6.80 19.22 9.85
CA ALA A 41 -7.42 19.34 11.17
C ALA A 41 -6.57 18.64 12.25
N GLY A 42 -6.49 19.23 13.44
CA GLY A 42 -5.65 18.92 14.60
C GLY A 42 -5.13 17.46 14.81
N ARG A 43 -5.91 16.43 14.45
CA ARG A 43 -5.52 15.01 14.50
C ARG A 43 -5.24 14.41 13.13
N GLY A 44 -5.03 15.24 12.12
CA GLY A 44 -4.73 14.79 10.77
C GLY A 44 -3.35 14.15 10.66
N VAL A 45 -3.20 13.30 9.66
CA VAL A 45 -1.93 12.66 9.32
C VAL A 45 -1.54 12.99 7.88
N VAL A 46 -0.25 12.92 7.61
CA VAL A 46 0.31 13.01 6.26
C VAL A 46 -0.17 11.80 5.45
N SER A 47 -0.89 12.04 4.37
CA SER A 47 -1.24 10.99 3.39
C SER A 47 -0.03 10.70 2.50
N THR A 48 0.58 11.75 1.95
CA THR A 48 1.85 11.68 1.21
C THR A 48 2.58 13.02 1.27
N CYS A 49 3.85 13.02 0.86
CA CYS A 49 4.63 14.25 0.74
C CYS A 49 5.62 14.15 -0.42
N SER A 50 5.99 15.29 -0.98
CA SER A 50 6.98 15.38 -2.05
C SER A 50 8.39 14.96 -1.58
N TYR A 51 9.27 14.64 -2.51
CA TYR A 51 10.65 14.27 -2.17
C TYR A 51 11.42 15.42 -1.51
N GLU A 52 11.07 16.67 -1.82
CA GLU A 52 11.61 17.84 -1.15
C GLU A 52 11.24 17.85 0.33
N ALA A 53 9.99 17.52 0.68
CA ALA A 53 9.56 17.44 2.08
C ALA A 53 10.17 16.22 2.81
N ARG A 54 10.41 15.10 2.11
CA ARG A 54 11.08 13.91 2.69
C ARG A 54 12.49 14.20 3.18
N ARG A 55 13.21 15.17 2.59
CA ARG A 55 14.55 15.59 3.02
C ARG A 55 14.55 16.17 4.44
N TYR A 56 13.40 16.66 4.90
CA TYR A 56 13.19 17.14 6.28
C TYR A 56 12.66 16.06 7.22
N GLY A 57 12.65 14.79 6.77
CA GLY A 57 12.16 13.64 7.54
C GLY A 57 10.64 13.54 7.62
N VAL A 58 9.91 14.29 6.77
CA VAL A 58 8.45 14.11 6.66
C VAL A 58 8.14 12.84 5.88
N HIS A 59 7.13 12.07 6.33
CA HIS A 59 6.74 10.82 5.70
C HIS A 59 5.24 10.53 5.89
N SER A 60 4.68 9.63 5.10
CA SER A 60 3.30 9.16 5.22
C SER A 60 3.02 8.59 6.61
N ALA A 61 1.80 8.78 7.08
CA ALA A 61 1.29 8.45 8.41
C ALA A 61 1.89 9.28 9.58
N MET A 62 2.82 10.22 9.32
CA MET A 62 3.29 11.17 10.35
C MET A 62 2.14 12.08 10.79
N PRO A 63 1.99 12.41 12.09
CA PRO A 63 1.05 13.44 12.54
C PRO A 63 1.31 14.78 11.85
N MET A 64 0.26 15.44 11.36
CA MET A 64 0.39 16.69 10.59
C MET A 64 1.11 17.79 11.38
N GLY A 65 0.84 17.91 12.68
CA GLY A 65 1.54 18.88 13.55
C GLY A 65 3.04 18.58 13.69
N GLU A 66 3.47 17.32 13.57
CA GLU A 66 4.89 16.97 13.54
C GLU A 66 5.51 17.35 12.19
N ALA A 67 4.82 17.07 11.09
CA ALA A 67 5.26 17.48 9.76
C ALA A 67 5.46 19.00 9.66
N GLN A 68 4.55 19.80 10.25
CA GLN A 68 4.67 21.26 10.32
C GLN A 68 5.90 21.71 11.11
N ARG A 69 6.22 21.04 12.23
CA ARG A 69 7.44 21.37 12.99
C ARG A 69 8.71 20.99 12.25
N ARG A 70 8.71 19.89 11.49
CA ARG A 70 9.89 19.41 10.74
C ARG A 70 10.15 20.23 9.47
N CYS A 71 9.12 20.69 8.81
CA CYS A 71 9.20 21.44 7.56
C CYS A 71 8.18 22.58 7.53
N PRO A 72 8.39 23.65 8.34
CA PRO A 72 7.44 24.76 8.46
C PRO A 72 7.25 25.54 7.17
N GLN A 73 8.23 25.51 6.25
CA GLN A 73 8.16 26.14 4.94
C GLN A 73 7.40 25.30 3.88
N ALA A 74 6.93 24.11 4.23
CA ALA A 74 6.18 23.29 3.29
C ALA A 74 4.81 23.88 2.99
N ILE A 75 4.33 23.60 1.78
CA ILE A 75 2.95 23.87 1.40
C ILE A 75 2.11 22.70 1.89
N PHE A 76 1.09 22.98 2.70
CA PHE A 76 0.19 21.99 3.29
C PHE A 76 -1.17 22.03 2.60
N LEU A 77 -1.60 20.89 2.03
CA LEU A 77 -2.85 20.74 1.29
C LEU A 77 -3.70 19.61 1.86
N THR A 78 -5.02 19.75 1.82
CA THR A 78 -5.96 18.65 2.09
C THR A 78 -5.98 17.63 0.95
N GLY A 79 -5.67 18.06 -0.25
CA GLY A 79 -5.68 17.26 -1.47
C GLY A 79 -7.08 17.04 -2.06
N ASP A 80 -7.13 16.78 -3.37
CA ASP A 80 -8.34 16.43 -4.11
C ASP A 80 -8.36 14.92 -4.41
N TYR A 81 -9.03 14.16 -3.54
CA TYR A 81 -9.11 12.70 -3.72
C TYR A 81 -9.90 12.28 -4.96
N ALA A 82 -10.83 13.09 -5.44
CA ALA A 82 -11.56 12.79 -6.69
C ALA A 82 -10.61 12.91 -7.89
N ARG A 83 -9.77 13.95 -7.89
CA ARG A 83 -8.70 14.15 -8.89
C ARG A 83 -7.70 13.01 -8.88
N TYR A 84 -7.21 12.59 -7.70
CA TYR A 84 -6.27 11.47 -7.58
C TYR A 84 -6.84 10.16 -8.11
N ARG A 85 -8.12 9.90 -7.86
CA ARG A 85 -8.81 8.71 -8.43
C ARG A 85 -8.93 8.76 -9.95
N ALA A 86 -9.20 9.93 -10.53
CA ALA A 86 -9.25 10.09 -11.97
C ALA A 86 -7.87 9.79 -12.60
N VAL A 87 -6.81 10.39 -12.06
CA VAL A 87 -5.42 10.14 -12.51
C VAL A 87 -5.02 8.67 -12.32
N SER A 88 -5.40 8.08 -11.19
CA SER A 88 -5.20 6.64 -10.95
C SER A 88 -5.84 5.77 -12.03
N ALA A 89 -7.06 6.10 -12.44
CA ALA A 89 -7.75 5.35 -13.51
C ALA A 89 -6.99 5.42 -14.85
N GLU A 90 -6.39 6.58 -15.18
CA GLU A 90 -5.52 6.72 -16.36
C GLU A 90 -4.27 5.82 -16.26
N VAL A 91 -3.60 5.81 -15.10
CA VAL A 91 -2.44 4.95 -14.83
C VAL A 91 -2.82 3.47 -14.95
N PHE A 92 -3.93 3.05 -14.34
CA PHE A 92 -4.38 1.66 -14.40
C PHE A 92 -4.81 1.21 -15.79
N ARG A 93 -5.30 2.13 -16.65
CA ARG A 93 -5.53 1.85 -18.06
C ARG A 93 -4.24 1.51 -18.79
N ILE A 94 -3.14 2.22 -18.47
CA ILE A 94 -1.82 1.89 -19.01
C ILE A 94 -1.35 0.53 -18.50
N PHE A 95 -1.48 0.24 -17.20
CA PHE A 95 -1.11 -1.07 -16.65
C PHE A 95 -1.83 -2.22 -17.36
N ALA A 96 -3.14 -2.07 -17.61
CA ALA A 96 -3.94 -3.07 -18.32
C ALA A 96 -3.52 -3.25 -19.79
N ALA A 97 -2.93 -2.23 -20.43
CA ALA A 97 -2.39 -2.35 -21.78
C ALA A 97 -1.01 -3.05 -21.80
N PHE A 98 -0.28 -3.04 -20.67
CA PHE A 98 1.06 -3.60 -20.57
C PHE A 98 1.10 -5.03 -20.00
N ALA A 99 0.04 -5.51 -19.35
CA ALA A 99 0.05 -6.83 -18.75
C ALA A 99 -1.29 -7.55 -18.87
N PRO A 100 -1.28 -8.86 -19.17
CA PRO A 100 -2.50 -9.68 -19.19
C PRO A 100 -3.21 -9.74 -17.83
N VAL A 101 -2.45 -9.67 -16.74
CA VAL A 101 -2.98 -9.74 -15.38
C VAL A 101 -2.42 -8.59 -14.55
N VAL A 102 -3.31 -7.80 -13.98
CA VAL A 102 -2.98 -6.67 -13.09
C VAL A 102 -3.66 -6.89 -11.74
N GLU A 103 -2.90 -6.83 -10.66
CA GLU A 103 -3.40 -6.85 -9.28
C GLU A 103 -3.19 -5.49 -8.62
N PRO A 104 -4.24 -4.67 -8.48
CA PRO A 104 -4.16 -3.41 -7.75
C PRO A 104 -3.91 -3.65 -6.25
N LEU A 105 -2.91 -2.99 -5.69
CA LEU A 105 -2.65 -2.96 -4.24
C LEU A 105 -3.27 -1.72 -3.59
N SER A 106 -3.08 -0.57 -4.22
CA SER A 106 -3.58 0.72 -3.77
C SER A 106 -4.14 1.53 -4.94
N ILE A 107 -4.26 2.84 -4.76
CA ILE A 107 -4.64 3.79 -5.80
C ILE A 107 -3.49 4.12 -6.77
N ASP A 108 -2.26 3.78 -6.41
CA ASP A 108 -1.02 4.20 -7.08
C ASP A 108 -0.01 3.06 -7.31
N GLU A 109 -0.32 1.83 -6.87
CA GLU A 109 0.58 0.69 -7.05
C GLU A 109 -0.15 -0.59 -7.47
N ALA A 110 0.52 -1.39 -8.28
CA ALA A 110 0.02 -2.69 -8.74
C ALA A 110 1.14 -3.68 -9.01
N PHE A 111 0.79 -4.98 -8.94
CA PHE A 111 1.56 -6.04 -9.58
C PHE A 111 1.03 -6.29 -10.99
N LEU A 112 1.95 -6.47 -11.93
CA LEU A 112 1.69 -6.83 -13.31
C LEU A 112 2.38 -8.16 -13.60
N ASP A 113 1.64 -9.15 -14.06
CA ASP A 113 2.20 -10.42 -14.51
C ASP A 113 2.40 -10.37 -16.02
N VAL A 114 3.66 -10.35 -16.44
CA VAL A 114 4.07 -10.35 -17.85
C VAL A 114 4.70 -11.66 -18.26
N THR A 115 4.51 -12.73 -17.48
CA THR A 115 4.95 -14.08 -17.79
C THR A 115 4.35 -14.55 -19.11
N GLY A 116 5.15 -15.16 -19.97
CA GLY A 116 4.70 -15.65 -21.28
C GLY A 116 4.77 -14.60 -22.39
N MET A 117 5.19 -13.38 -22.08
CA MET A 117 5.33 -12.31 -23.09
C MET A 117 6.72 -12.25 -23.73
N GLU A 118 7.63 -13.16 -23.40
CA GLU A 118 9.04 -13.12 -23.79
C GLU A 118 9.25 -13.06 -25.33
N ARG A 119 8.27 -13.56 -26.10
CA ARG A 119 8.29 -13.50 -27.57
C ARG A 119 7.77 -12.17 -28.15
N LEU A 120 7.12 -11.35 -27.31
CA LEU A 120 6.48 -10.10 -27.72
C LEU A 120 7.29 -8.87 -27.26
N ILE A 121 8.24 -9.05 -26.36
CA ILE A 121 9.05 -7.99 -25.76
C ILE A 121 10.53 -8.29 -25.96
N GLU A 122 11.34 -7.26 -26.13
CA GLU A 122 12.80 -7.40 -26.28
C GLU A 122 13.44 -7.99 -25.00
N SER A 123 13.09 -7.43 -23.86
CA SER A 123 13.46 -7.91 -22.54
C SER A 123 12.51 -7.34 -21.48
N PRO A 124 12.37 -7.98 -20.31
CA PRO A 124 11.57 -7.42 -19.22
C PRO A 124 12.02 -6.02 -18.79
N ARG A 125 13.33 -5.75 -18.82
CA ARG A 125 13.89 -4.43 -18.50
C ARG A 125 13.50 -3.38 -19.54
N ALA A 126 13.67 -3.66 -20.82
CA ALA A 126 13.29 -2.73 -21.90
C ALA A 126 11.79 -2.45 -21.88
N TYR A 127 10.97 -3.46 -21.60
CA TYR A 127 9.53 -3.33 -21.50
C TYR A 127 9.09 -2.46 -20.31
N ALA A 128 9.75 -2.60 -19.17
CA ALA A 128 9.51 -1.72 -18.04
C ALA A 128 9.92 -0.26 -18.30
N VAL A 129 10.99 -0.01 -19.08
CA VAL A 129 11.35 1.33 -19.55
C VAL A 129 10.22 1.91 -20.41
N GLN A 130 9.69 1.15 -21.38
CA GLN A 130 8.56 1.58 -22.21
C GLN A 130 7.32 1.90 -21.37
N LEU A 131 7.03 1.09 -20.34
CA LEU A 131 5.93 1.36 -19.40
C LEU A 131 6.13 2.70 -18.67
N LYS A 132 7.31 2.93 -18.10
CA LYS A 132 7.65 4.18 -17.40
C LYS A 132 7.55 5.40 -18.32
N GLU A 133 8.07 5.29 -19.54
CA GLU A 133 7.99 6.36 -20.55
C GLU A 133 6.55 6.63 -20.98
N THR A 134 5.74 5.59 -21.15
CA THR A 134 4.32 5.74 -21.47
C THR A 134 3.57 6.47 -20.37
N ILE A 135 3.80 6.09 -19.10
CA ILE A 135 3.22 6.80 -17.94
C ILE A 135 3.65 8.28 -17.94
N ARG A 136 4.94 8.55 -18.15
CA ARG A 136 5.46 9.92 -18.20
C ARG A 136 4.85 10.73 -19.34
N ARG A 137 4.75 10.16 -20.52
CA ARG A 137 4.18 10.83 -21.70
C ARG A 137 2.68 11.08 -21.58
N GLU A 138 1.90 10.08 -21.15
CA GLU A 138 0.43 10.15 -21.16
C GLU A 138 -0.14 10.77 -19.90
N VAL A 139 0.49 10.54 -18.74
CA VAL A 139 -0.01 11.00 -17.44
C VAL A 139 0.83 12.13 -16.85
N GLY A 140 2.06 12.32 -17.31
CA GLY A 140 2.97 13.35 -16.78
C GLY A 140 3.51 13.02 -15.39
N LEU A 141 3.49 11.77 -14.99
CA LEU A 141 3.95 11.29 -13.68
C LEU A 141 5.12 10.32 -13.83
N VAL A 142 5.80 10.07 -12.70
CA VAL A 142 6.95 9.16 -12.63
C VAL A 142 6.58 7.95 -11.79
N ALA A 143 7.03 6.77 -12.21
CA ALA A 143 6.86 5.51 -11.48
C ALA A 143 8.21 4.83 -11.25
N SER A 144 8.32 4.12 -10.14
CA SER A 144 9.42 3.18 -9.86
C SER A 144 8.94 1.75 -10.09
N VAL A 145 9.79 0.93 -10.72
CA VAL A 145 9.46 -0.44 -11.12
C VAL A 145 10.47 -1.43 -10.55
N GLY A 146 9.96 -2.49 -9.93
CA GLY A 146 10.74 -3.66 -9.56
C GLY A 146 10.34 -4.87 -10.40
N ILE A 147 11.31 -5.58 -10.94
CA ILE A 147 11.13 -6.77 -11.78
C ILE A 147 11.70 -7.97 -11.03
N ALA A 148 10.90 -9.01 -10.83
CA ALA A 148 11.32 -10.19 -10.07
C ALA A 148 10.49 -11.44 -10.41
N PRO A 149 10.94 -12.65 -10.01
CA PRO A 149 10.17 -13.87 -10.22
C PRO A 149 8.91 -14.01 -9.33
N ASN A 150 8.71 -13.13 -8.37
CA ASN A 150 7.53 -13.13 -7.50
C ASN A 150 7.19 -11.75 -6.97
N LYS A 151 5.99 -11.62 -6.40
CA LYS A 151 5.44 -10.35 -5.89
C LYS A 151 6.27 -9.74 -4.77
N PHE A 152 6.76 -10.56 -3.84
CA PHE A 152 7.53 -10.11 -2.70
C PHE A 152 8.83 -9.41 -3.12
N LEU A 153 9.60 -10.06 -3.98
CA LEU A 153 10.86 -9.51 -4.49
C LEU A 153 10.62 -8.28 -5.37
N ALA A 154 9.60 -8.32 -6.24
CA ALA A 154 9.26 -7.20 -7.11
C ALA A 154 8.92 -5.95 -6.29
N LYS A 155 8.13 -6.10 -5.19
CA LYS A 155 7.79 -4.97 -4.32
C LYS A 155 8.99 -4.40 -3.58
N ILE A 156 9.88 -5.23 -3.07
CA ILE A 156 11.12 -4.73 -2.45
C ILE A 156 11.95 -3.96 -3.49
N ALA A 157 12.11 -4.52 -4.68
CA ALA A 157 12.92 -3.95 -5.74
C ALA A 157 12.44 -2.55 -6.15
N SER A 158 11.13 -2.35 -6.31
CA SER A 158 10.56 -1.05 -6.69
C SER A 158 10.84 0.07 -5.68
N ASP A 159 11.09 -0.27 -4.40
CA ASP A 159 11.32 0.70 -3.33
C ASP A 159 12.79 1.09 -3.13
N LEU A 160 13.74 0.36 -3.72
CA LEU A 160 15.17 0.53 -3.42
C LEU A 160 15.78 1.78 -4.06
N GLU A 161 15.38 2.09 -5.28
CA GLU A 161 15.97 3.19 -6.07
C GLU A 161 14.98 4.34 -6.33
N LYS A 162 13.94 4.49 -5.49
CA LYS A 162 13.03 5.64 -5.59
C LYS A 162 13.75 6.97 -5.40
N PRO A 163 13.40 8.02 -6.17
CA PRO A 163 12.41 8.06 -7.25
C PRO A 163 12.95 7.61 -8.62
N ASP A 164 12.05 7.31 -9.54
CA ASP A 164 12.33 6.94 -10.93
C ASP A 164 13.15 5.66 -11.09
N GLY A 165 13.10 4.79 -10.07
CA GLY A 165 13.89 3.56 -10.01
C GLY A 165 13.46 2.49 -11.02
N LEU A 166 14.41 1.63 -11.38
CA LEU A 166 14.16 0.41 -12.16
C LEU A 166 15.13 -0.68 -11.74
N VAL A 167 14.68 -1.59 -10.90
CA VAL A 167 15.51 -2.64 -10.31
C VAL A 167 15.06 -4.01 -10.81
N VAL A 168 16.00 -4.80 -11.33
CA VAL A 168 15.77 -6.18 -11.75
C VAL A 168 16.43 -7.11 -10.76
N VAL A 169 15.65 -7.98 -10.15
CA VAL A 169 16.14 -9.00 -9.22
C VAL A 169 16.61 -10.24 -10.00
N PRO A 170 17.81 -10.77 -9.71
CA PRO A 170 18.23 -12.06 -10.29
C PRO A 170 17.23 -13.17 -10.04
N THR A 171 17.17 -14.15 -10.94
CA THR A 171 16.22 -15.28 -10.84
C THR A 171 16.83 -16.51 -10.19
N ASP A 172 18.16 -16.62 -10.17
CA ASP A 172 18.85 -17.72 -9.52
C ASP A 172 18.95 -17.52 -8.01
N ALA A 173 19.04 -18.63 -7.27
CA ALA A 173 19.01 -18.62 -5.81
C ALA A 173 20.21 -17.87 -5.18
N ALA A 174 21.37 -17.82 -5.83
CA ALA A 174 22.54 -17.12 -5.33
C ALA A 174 22.37 -15.62 -5.50
N GLY A 175 21.91 -15.16 -6.66
CA GLY A 175 21.61 -13.77 -6.96
C GLY A 175 20.49 -13.23 -6.07
N VAL A 176 19.40 -14.00 -5.85
CA VAL A 176 18.32 -13.63 -4.92
C VAL A 176 18.88 -13.44 -3.50
N ARG A 177 19.74 -14.33 -3.01
CA ARG A 177 20.37 -14.18 -1.69
C ARG A 177 21.27 -12.94 -1.64
N ALA A 178 22.10 -12.73 -2.65
CA ALA A 178 22.98 -11.56 -2.72
C ALA A 178 22.18 -10.24 -2.70
N PHE A 179 21.03 -10.20 -3.37
CA PHE A 179 20.12 -9.06 -3.39
C PHE A 179 19.42 -8.86 -2.04
N LEU A 180 18.86 -9.92 -1.47
CA LEU A 180 17.88 -9.83 -0.39
C LEU A 180 18.53 -9.81 1.01
N TRP A 181 19.55 -10.62 1.25
CA TRP A 181 20.11 -10.84 2.58
C TRP A 181 20.79 -9.63 3.25
N PRO A 182 21.41 -8.68 2.52
CA PRO A 182 21.94 -7.45 3.13
C PRO A 182 20.85 -6.49 3.63
N LEU A 183 19.61 -6.63 3.15
CA LEU A 183 18.51 -5.71 3.48
C LEU A 183 18.07 -5.88 4.94
N LEU A 184 17.63 -4.78 5.55
CA LEU A 184 17.04 -4.82 6.89
C LEU A 184 15.71 -5.56 6.86
N VAL A 185 15.40 -6.34 7.90
CA VAL A 185 14.13 -7.12 8.02
C VAL A 185 12.87 -6.27 7.88
N ARG A 186 12.92 -4.98 8.21
CA ARG A 186 11.81 -4.04 8.03
C ARG A 186 11.44 -3.79 6.56
N ARG A 187 12.29 -4.19 5.61
CA ARG A 187 12.00 -4.15 4.18
C ARG A 187 11.09 -5.30 3.74
N ILE A 188 10.98 -6.34 4.55
CA ILE A 188 10.06 -7.45 4.27
C ILE A 188 8.62 -6.92 4.37
N TRP A 189 7.86 -7.07 3.30
CA TRP A 189 6.46 -6.69 3.26
C TRP A 189 5.65 -7.42 4.34
N GLY A 190 5.01 -6.64 5.23
CA GLY A 190 4.30 -7.13 6.41
C GLY A 190 5.12 -7.10 7.72
N VAL A 191 6.40 -6.76 7.67
CA VAL A 191 7.22 -6.54 8.87
C VAL A 191 7.19 -5.06 9.26
N GLY A 192 6.21 -4.69 10.09
CA GLY A 192 6.11 -3.37 10.71
C GLY A 192 7.03 -3.23 11.94
N GLU A 193 7.03 -2.05 12.56
CA GLU A 193 7.89 -1.71 13.71
C GLU A 193 7.83 -2.73 14.86
N LYS A 194 6.63 -3.18 15.26
CA LYS A 194 6.46 -4.17 16.33
C LYS A 194 7.11 -5.51 16.00
N THR A 195 6.96 -5.99 14.77
CA THR A 195 7.59 -7.24 14.32
C THR A 195 9.11 -7.07 14.22
N ALA A 196 9.57 -5.95 13.66
CA ALA A 196 10.99 -5.64 13.56
C ALA A 196 11.66 -5.53 14.95
N ALA A 197 11.01 -4.90 15.94
CA ALA A 197 11.49 -4.83 17.32
C ALA A 197 11.60 -6.22 17.98
N ARG A 198 10.61 -7.10 17.74
CA ARG A 198 10.66 -8.49 18.25
C ARG A 198 11.78 -9.29 17.58
N LEU A 199 12.05 -9.10 16.29
CA LEU A 199 13.17 -9.72 15.59
C LEU A 199 14.51 -9.18 16.10
N ALA A 200 14.62 -7.88 16.35
CA ALA A 200 15.81 -7.25 16.89
C ALA A 200 16.16 -7.78 18.30
N ALA A 201 15.16 -8.06 19.14
CA ALA A 201 15.36 -8.72 20.46
C ALA A 201 15.96 -10.13 20.31
N LEU A 202 15.75 -10.79 19.17
CA LEU A 202 16.37 -12.07 18.82
C LEU A 202 17.71 -11.91 18.08
N ARG A 203 18.27 -10.69 18.02
CA ARG A 203 19.48 -10.30 17.28
C ARG A 203 19.37 -10.49 15.76
N VAL A 204 18.15 -10.47 15.22
CA VAL A 204 17.87 -10.54 13.77
C VAL A 204 17.63 -9.12 13.27
N ARG A 205 18.54 -8.59 12.47
CA ARG A 205 18.47 -7.24 11.90
C ARG A 205 18.31 -7.23 10.39
N THR A 206 18.98 -8.19 9.72
CA THR A 206 18.95 -8.33 8.27
C THR A 206 18.08 -9.51 7.86
N VAL A 207 17.71 -9.54 6.59
CA VAL A 207 17.01 -10.69 6.00
C VAL A 207 17.89 -11.95 6.05
N GLY A 208 19.21 -11.79 5.86
CA GLY A 208 20.17 -12.88 5.99
C GLY A 208 20.24 -13.45 7.42
N ASP A 209 20.12 -12.60 8.46
CA ASP A 209 20.05 -13.09 9.85
C ASP A 209 18.77 -13.92 10.06
N LEU A 210 17.65 -13.46 9.49
CA LEU A 210 16.37 -14.17 9.55
C LEU A 210 16.43 -15.52 8.86
N ALA A 211 17.08 -15.59 7.68
CA ALA A 211 17.24 -16.83 6.92
C ALA A 211 18.08 -17.89 7.65
N ARG A 212 19.07 -17.44 8.43
CA ARG A 212 19.94 -18.32 9.23
C ARG A 212 19.39 -18.65 10.62
N MET A 213 18.28 -18.03 11.01
CA MET A 213 17.69 -18.24 12.33
C MET A 213 17.10 -19.65 12.47
N ASP A 214 17.30 -20.25 13.65
CA ASP A 214 16.68 -21.53 14.00
C ASP A 214 15.14 -21.44 13.87
N PRO A 215 14.52 -22.27 13.02
CA PRO A 215 13.07 -22.27 12.83
C PRO A 215 12.26 -22.53 14.12
N ALA A 216 12.79 -23.30 15.06
CA ALA A 216 12.11 -23.56 16.33
C ALA A 216 12.00 -22.30 17.19
N ARG A 217 13.09 -21.51 17.27
CA ARG A 217 13.08 -20.21 17.96
C ARG A 217 12.14 -19.21 17.30
N LEU A 218 12.13 -19.16 15.98
CA LEU A 218 11.23 -18.27 15.22
C LEU A 218 9.76 -18.66 15.49
N ARG A 219 9.46 -19.97 15.51
CA ARG A 219 8.12 -20.51 15.77
C ARG A 219 7.66 -20.20 17.20
N ALA A 220 8.52 -20.36 18.19
CA ALA A 220 8.21 -20.02 19.58
C ALA A 220 7.83 -18.55 19.75
N GLN A 221 8.48 -17.65 18.99
CA GLN A 221 8.27 -16.21 19.09
C GLN A 221 7.06 -15.71 18.28
N PHE A 222 6.79 -16.25 17.11
CA PHE A 222 5.80 -15.69 16.16
C PHE A 222 4.63 -16.63 15.87
N GLY A 223 4.64 -17.86 16.39
CA GLY A 223 3.70 -18.92 16.05
C GLY A 223 4.03 -19.58 14.71
N ALA A 224 3.49 -20.77 14.46
CA ALA A 224 3.86 -21.61 13.34
C ALA A 224 3.68 -20.92 11.97
N LYS A 225 2.51 -20.33 11.75
CA LYS A 225 2.16 -19.70 10.44
C LYS A 225 3.06 -18.51 10.11
N THR A 226 3.22 -17.57 11.06
CA THR A 226 4.04 -16.37 10.84
C THR A 226 5.51 -16.72 10.71
N ALA A 227 6.01 -17.65 11.52
CA ALA A 227 7.39 -18.12 11.42
C ALA A 227 7.70 -18.76 10.07
N ALA A 228 6.83 -19.65 9.58
CA ALA A 228 6.99 -20.26 8.26
C ALA A 228 6.99 -19.22 7.14
N GLN A 229 6.08 -18.25 7.20
CA GLN A 229 6.01 -17.16 6.22
C GLN A 229 7.26 -16.28 6.25
N LEU A 230 7.71 -15.84 7.43
CA LEU A 230 8.92 -15.02 7.57
C LEU A 230 10.15 -15.75 7.05
N HIS A 231 10.29 -17.03 7.36
CA HIS A 231 11.39 -17.85 6.87
C HIS A 231 11.35 -18.02 5.34
N ALA A 232 10.19 -18.34 4.75
CA ALA A 232 10.04 -18.45 3.30
C ALA A 232 10.42 -17.13 2.60
N LEU A 233 9.89 -16.00 3.09
CA LEU A 233 10.23 -14.68 2.54
C LEU A 233 11.72 -14.34 2.69
N SER A 234 12.39 -14.77 3.77
CA SER A 234 13.84 -14.55 3.92
C SER A 234 14.70 -15.33 2.91
N LEU A 235 14.14 -16.37 2.32
CA LEU A 235 14.73 -17.12 1.22
C LEU A 235 14.31 -16.60 -0.16
N GLY A 236 13.49 -15.55 -0.22
CA GLY A 236 12.96 -14.99 -1.47
C GLY A 236 11.79 -15.77 -2.05
N LEU A 237 11.16 -16.66 -1.27
CA LEU A 237 10.08 -17.54 -1.74
C LEU A 237 8.71 -16.88 -1.50
N ASP A 238 7.92 -16.74 -2.57
CA ASP A 238 6.55 -16.25 -2.55
C ASP A 238 5.77 -16.83 -3.74
N ASP A 239 4.94 -17.82 -3.47
CA ASP A 239 4.20 -18.55 -4.52
C ASP A 239 2.85 -17.89 -4.86
N ARG A 240 2.48 -16.79 -4.17
CA ARG A 240 1.21 -16.10 -4.43
C ARG A 240 1.16 -15.63 -5.88
N PRO A 241 0.10 -16.01 -6.65
CA PRO A 241 -0.07 -15.51 -8.01
C PRO A 241 -0.43 -14.02 -8.00
N VAL A 242 -0.18 -13.33 -9.11
CA VAL A 242 -0.82 -12.06 -9.41
C VAL A 242 -2.26 -12.38 -9.80
N ALA A 243 -3.21 -11.75 -9.13
CA ALA A 243 -4.63 -11.99 -9.36
C ALA A 243 -5.40 -10.66 -9.35
N PRO A 244 -6.38 -10.49 -10.22
CA PRO A 244 -7.26 -9.33 -10.15
C PRO A 244 -7.88 -9.19 -8.77
N ARG A 245 -8.17 -7.95 -8.37
CA ARG A 245 -8.77 -7.69 -7.07
C ARG A 245 -10.09 -8.42 -6.93
N GLY A 246 -10.17 -9.31 -5.96
CA GLY A 246 -11.42 -9.99 -5.61
C GLY A 246 -12.49 -9.04 -5.10
N GLU A 247 -13.70 -9.54 -4.91
CA GLU A 247 -14.80 -8.76 -4.33
C GLU A 247 -14.46 -8.24 -2.94
N ALA A 248 -14.93 -7.03 -2.64
CA ALA A 248 -14.77 -6.44 -1.31
C ALA A 248 -15.48 -7.29 -0.25
N LYS A 249 -14.74 -7.74 0.76
CA LYS A 249 -15.25 -8.54 1.88
C LYS A 249 -15.95 -7.68 2.94
N SER A 250 -15.65 -6.39 2.99
CA SER A 250 -16.26 -5.42 3.89
C SER A 250 -16.34 -4.05 3.23
N ILE A 251 -17.37 -3.28 3.59
CA ILE A 251 -17.54 -1.89 3.19
C ILE A 251 -17.73 -1.09 4.48
N GLY A 252 -16.92 -0.05 4.66
CA GLY A 252 -16.98 0.74 5.88
C GLY A 252 -16.65 2.21 5.65
N LYS A 253 -16.94 3.01 6.66
CA LYS A 253 -16.56 4.42 6.76
C LYS A 253 -16.07 4.72 8.17
N GLU A 254 -14.97 5.43 8.28
CA GLU A 254 -14.43 5.93 9.55
C GLU A 254 -14.22 7.44 9.42
N GLU A 255 -14.38 8.13 10.55
CA GLU A 255 -14.13 9.56 10.67
C GLU A 255 -13.31 9.84 11.93
N THR A 256 -12.34 10.74 11.83
CA THR A 256 -11.55 11.22 12.97
C THR A 256 -11.91 12.67 13.22
N PHE A 257 -12.31 13.00 14.45
CA PHE A 257 -12.75 14.34 14.84
C PHE A 257 -11.60 15.15 15.39
N ALA A 258 -11.57 16.46 15.12
CA ALA A 258 -10.57 17.37 15.65
C ALA A 258 -10.56 17.40 17.20
N ARG A 259 -11.72 17.17 17.81
CA ARG A 259 -11.93 17.05 19.26
C ARG A 259 -12.81 15.84 19.57
N ASP A 260 -12.67 15.28 20.77
CA ASP A 260 -13.52 14.16 21.21
C ASP A 260 -14.98 14.62 21.28
N LEU A 261 -15.87 13.81 20.74
CA LEU A 261 -17.30 13.97 20.89
C LEU A 261 -17.68 13.58 22.33
N ARG A 262 -18.52 14.40 22.98
CA ARG A 262 -18.93 14.20 24.37
C ARG A 262 -20.44 14.14 24.56
N ARG A 263 -21.18 14.79 23.69
CA ARG A 263 -22.66 14.83 23.78
C ARG A 263 -23.20 13.66 22.99
N GLN A 264 -24.21 13.00 23.56
CA GLN A 264 -24.89 11.85 22.93
C GLN A 264 -25.46 12.24 21.57
N GLU A 265 -26.14 13.38 21.47
CA GLU A 265 -26.72 13.90 20.24
C GLU A 265 -25.70 14.05 19.11
N ASP A 266 -24.48 14.52 19.42
CA ASP A 266 -23.40 14.66 18.43
C ASP A 266 -22.91 13.27 17.96
N ILE A 267 -22.84 12.30 18.87
CA ILE A 267 -22.45 10.93 18.58
C ILE A 267 -23.51 10.28 17.70
N ASP A 268 -24.79 10.37 18.07
CA ASP A 268 -25.90 9.78 17.33
C ASP A 268 -26.00 10.36 15.91
N GLY A 269 -25.87 11.68 15.77
CA GLY A 269 -25.84 12.33 14.45
C GLY A 269 -24.68 11.88 13.57
N VAL A 270 -23.49 11.60 14.17
CA VAL A 270 -22.35 11.06 13.44
C VAL A 270 -22.61 9.61 13.03
N LEU A 271 -23.14 8.79 13.92
CA LEU A 271 -23.42 7.37 13.63
C LEU A 271 -24.45 7.25 12.50
N LEU A 272 -25.53 8.04 12.55
CA LEU A 272 -26.53 8.09 11.47
C LEU A 272 -25.86 8.43 10.12
N ARG A 273 -25.09 9.51 10.06
CA ARG A 273 -24.39 9.91 8.84
C ARG A 273 -23.42 8.85 8.33
N LEU A 274 -22.72 8.13 9.22
CA LEU A 274 -21.83 7.02 8.83
C LEU A 274 -22.64 5.83 8.31
N ALA A 275 -23.79 5.51 8.91
CA ALA A 275 -24.70 4.46 8.46
C ALA A 275 -25.21 4.76 7.04
N GLU A 276 -25.69 5.97 6.80
CA GLU A 276 -26.14 6.45 5.47
C GLU A 276 -25.04 6.28 4.41
N GLN A 277 -23.78 6.67 4.74
CA GLN A 277 -22.67 6.53 3.81
C GLN A 277 -22.32 5.06 3.54
N VAL A 278 -22.43 4.19 4.54
CA VAL A 278 -22.19 2.75 4.36
C VAL A 278 -23.31 2.12 3.54
N GLY A 279 -24.57 2.42 3.84
CA GLY A 279 -25.72 1.94 3.08
C GLY A 279 -25.67 2.40 1.61
N TRP A 280 -25.36 3.68 1.37
CA TRP A 280 -25.15 4.18 0.01
C TRP A 280 -24.05 3.42 -0.74
N ARG A 281 -22.90 3.14 -0.08
CA ARG A 281 -21.79 2.37 -0.68
C ARG A 281 -22.20 0.93 -0.97
N LEU A 282 -22.97 0.29 -0.08
CA LEU A 282 -23.51 -1.05 -0.28
C LEU A 282 -24.41 -1.09 -1.50
N ARG A 283 -25.40 -0.18 -1.59
CA ARG A 283 -26.33 -0.08 -2.73
C ARG A 283 -25.58 0.18 -4.04
N ARG A 284 -24.60 1.11 -4.04
CA ARG A 284 -23.77 1.38 -5.23
C ARG A 284 -22.94 0.18 -5.67
N ALA A 285 -22.50 -0.66 -4.74
CA ALA A 285 -21.75 -1.88 -5.02
C ALA A 285 -22.63 -3.09 -5.35
N GLY A 286 -23.97 -2.97 -5.32
CA GLY A 286 -24.91 -4.09 -5.46
C GLY A 286 -24.75 -5.14 -4.35
N LYS A 287 -24.33 -4.71 -3.14
CA LYS A 287 -24.03 -5.61 -2.01
C LYS A 287 -24.99 -5.39 -0.84
N LYS A 288 -25.13 -6.42 -0.02
CA LYS A 288 -25.81 -6.36 1.27
C LYS A 288 -24.86 -6.83 2.36
N ALA A 289 -24.92 -6.25 3.54
CA ALA A 289 -24.16 -6.65 4.71
C ALA A 289 -25.03 -7.44 5.68
N ARG A 290 -24.49 -8.47 6.29
CA ARG A 290 -25.15 -9.23 7.35
C ARG A 290 -24.59 -8.92 8.72
N THR A 291 -23.30 -8.58 8.80
CA THR A 291 -22.65 -8.22 10.06
C THR A 291 -22.29 -6.74 10.04
N ILE A 292 -22.84 -6.00 10.98
CA ILE A 292 -22.53 -4.59 11.21
C ILE A 292 -21.49 -4.51 12.31
N GLN A 293 -20.47 -3.68 12.11
CA GLN A 293 -19.40 -3.50 13.08
C GLN A 293 -19.22 -2.01 13.40
N LEU A 294 -19.33 -1.70 14.69
CA LEU A 294 -19.01 -0.39 15.22
C LEU A 294 -17.61 -0.41 15.84
N LYS A 295 -16.74 0.52 15.42
CA LYS A 295 -15.43 0.77 16.03
C LYS A 295 -15.41 2.19 16.60
N VAL A 296 -15.13 2.28 17.89
CA VAL A 296 -14.97 3.55 18.63
C VAL A 296 -13.54 3.64 19.16
N ARG A 297 -12.91 4.80 18.94
CA ARG A 297 -11.56 5.06 19.40
C ARG A 297 -11.48 6.40 20.13
N ARG A 298 -10.90 6.39 21.32
CA ARG A 298 -10.59 7.60 22.10
C ARG A 298 -9.31 8.30 21.63
N GLY A 299 -9.09 9.52 22.13
CA GLY A 299 -7.90 10.30 21.84
C GLY A 299 -6.59 9.67 22.32
N ASP A 300 -6.63 8.77 23.32
CA ASP A 300 -5.51 7.95 23.81
C ASP A 300 -5.28 6.67 22.97
N PHE A 301 -5.99 6.51 21.86
CA PHE A 301 -6.01 5.34 20.97
C PHE A 301 -6.62 4.07 21.56
N THR A 302 -7.19 4.11 22.76
CA THR A 302 -8.01 3.00 23.28
C THR A 302 -9.17 2.75 22.32
N THR A 303 -9.30 1.50 21.87
CA THR A 303 -10.25 1.14 20.81
C THR A 303 -11.19 0.05 21.28
N TRP A 304 -12.49 0.24 21.05
CA TRP A 304 -13.52 -0.79 21.24
C TRP A 304 -14.14 -1.11 19.90
N THR A 305 -14.44 -2.39 19.73
CA THR A 305 -15.17 -2.89 18.58
C THR A 305 -16.34 -3.73 19.06
N ARG A 306 -17.51 -3.51 18.47
CA ARG A 306 -18.70 -4.31 18.68
C ARG A 306 -19.26 -4.72 17.32
N SER A 307 -19.82 -5.91 17.25
CA SER A 307 -20.45 -6.39 16.01
C SER A 307 -21.80 -7.03 16.34
N ARG A 308 -22.74 -6.80 15.45
CA ARG A 308 -24.08 -7.43 15.45
C ARG A 308 -24.27 -8.13 14.10
N THR A 309 -24.66 -9.38 14.14
CA THR A 309 -25.04 -10.12 12.94
C THR A 309 -26.58 -10.12 12.85
N LEU A 310 -27.09 -9.61 11.76
CA LEU A 310 -28.53 -9.51 11.49
C LEU A 310 -29.07 -10.85 11.00
N ASP A 311 -30.36 -11.07 11.16
CA ASP A 311 -31.04 -12.28 10.67
C ASP A 311 -31.05 -12.32 9.14
N ALA A 312 -31.26 -11.17 8.48
CA ALA A 312 -31.22 -11.03 7.03
C ALA A 312 -30.18 -9.98 6.59
N PRO A 313 -29.55 -10.18 5.40
CA PRO A 313 -28.65 -9.17 4.84
C PRO A 313 -29.38 -7.90 4.43
N THR A 314 -28.83 -6.74 4.77
CA THR A 314 -29.39 -5.42 4.49
C THR A 314 -28.45 -4.48 3.76
N CYS A 315 -29.02 -3.46 3.13
CA CYS A 315 -28.33 -2.26 2.63
C CYS A 315 -29.08 -0.97 3.01
N TYR A 316 -30.06 -1.09 3.92
CA TYR A 316 -30.84 0.04 4.43
C TYR A 316 -30.10 0.72 5.57
N ASP A 317 -30.18 2.04 5.59
CA ASP A 317 -29.42 2.89 6.51
C ASP A 317 -29.93 2.70 7.96
N GLU A 318 -31.24 2.50 8.13
CA GLU A 318 -31.90 2.26 9.41
C GLU A 318 -31.39 0.97 10.06
N ASP A 319 -31.38 -0.14 9.33
CA ASP A 319 -30.87 -1.43 9.84
C ASP A 319 -29.36 -1.38 10.22
N ILE A 320 -28.60 -0.49 9.57
CA ILE A 320 -27.17 -0.31 9.84
C ILE A 320 -26.96 0.58 11.06
N TYR A 321 -27.89 1.53 11.30
CA TYR A 321 -27.82 2.47 12.40
C TYR A 321 -28.22 1.83 13.74
N GLU A 322 -29.32 1.02 13.78
CA GLU A 322 -29.81 0.27 14.95
C GLU A 322 -28.79 -0.75 15.49
#